data_3979186363ee13c609c24e9915b13532
#
_entry.id   3979186363ee13c609c24e9915b13532
#
_cell.length_a   1.000
_cell.length_b   1.000
_cell.length_c   1.000
_cell.angle_alpha   90.00
_cell.angle_beta   90.00
_cell.angle_gamma   90.00
#
_symmetry.space_group_name_H-M   'P 1'
#
loop_
_entity.id
_entity.type
_entity.pdbx_description
1 polymer ?
#
loop_
_entity_poly.entity_id
_entity_poly.type
_entity_poly.pdbx_seq_one_letter_code
_entity_poly.pdbx_strand_id
1 'polypeptide(L)'
;MGDSKVKNENMILDFTHVYRDEDIKDIDRFRYIDCSDIQETDMYCSKNAYEKIWGRIEPYGIQGIHYIDSGNYHYITKIITDHITEPFGLVMYDHHTDMQIPMVPEMMSCGDWAGQTLIQNENLRQLVVVGPPESDIEQTLESYKGSKGRQENVESYKCGYNVQEAEYDDSYDIARDISSGRLLIFSAKDLHGGLPEDKLKHIRTDLPLYISIDKDVLGTEYTETNWSQGDMSIDGLERLLSVFLGGQVEEKNSDACRNDERNAGDIRHSRILGVDICGEIQTDI
;
A
#
# COMPACT_ATOMS: atom_id res chain seq x y z
N MET A 1 21.03 24.95 16.58
CA MET A 1 20.57 23.58 16.42
C MET A 1 20.59 23.34 14.93
N GLY A 2 21.53 22.52 14.45
CA GLY A 2 21.67 22.28 13.00
C GLY A 2 20.52 21.40 12.52
N ASP A 3 19.87 21.81 11.44
CA ASP A 3 18.98 20.93 10.67
C ASP A 3 19.79 19.70 10.25
N SER A 4 19.66 18.61 10.99
CA SER A 4 20.08 17.31 10.48
C SER A 4 19.12 16.99 9.33
N LYS A 5 19.55 17.20 8.08
CA LYS A 5 18.80 16.71 6.92
C LYS A 5 18.58 15.23 7.15
N VAL A 6 17.31 14.84 7.27
CA VAL A 6 16.90 13.42 7.24
C VAL A 6 17.51 12.84 5.97
N LYS A 7 18.27 11.76 6.12
CA LYS A 7 18.80 11.04 4.98
C LYS A 7 17.72 10.08 4.52
N ASN A 8 17.34 10.19 3.27
CA ASN A 8 16.50 9.18 2.65
C ASN A 8 17.37 7.96 2.30
N GLU A 9 17.10 6.84 2.93
CA GLU A 9 17.87 5.60 2.75
C GLU A 9 16.92 4.43 2.43
N ASN A 10 17.38 3.50 1.62
CA ASN A 10 16.69 2.21 1.48
C ASN A 10 16.77 1.45 2.82
N MET A 11 15.70 0.73 3.19
CA MET A 11 15.60 0.05 4.47
C MET A 11 15.17 -1.41 4.32
N ILE A 12 15.61 -2.23 5.25
CA ILE A 12 15.08 -3.56 5.53
C ILE A 12 14.55 -3.51 6.96
N LEU A 13 13.24 -3.68 7.13
CA LEU A 13 12.60 -3.81 8.43
C LEU A 13 12.38 -5.30 8.69
N ASP A 14 13.12 -5.87 9.62
CA ASP A 14 13.17 -7.30 9.86
C ASP A 14 12.58 -7.63 11.24
N PHE A 15 11.42 -8.27 11.24
CA PHE A 15 10.68 -8.66 12.44
C PHE A 15 10.88 -10.14 12.80
N THR A 16 11.07 -11.00 11.79
CA THR A 16 11.12 -12.46 11.93
C THR A 16 12.48 -13.05 11.61
N HIS A 17 13.43 -12.19 11.25
CA HIS A 17 14.77 -12.57 10.78
C HIS A 17 14.78 -13.26 9.42
N VAL A 18 13.72 -13.12 8.66
CA VAL A 18 13.58 -13.71 7.32
C VAL A 18 14.71 -13.28 6.37
N TYR A 19 15.25 -12.08 6.54
CA TYR A 19 16.31 -11.56 5.67
C TYR A 19 17.74 -11.95 6.06
N ARG A 20 17.94 -12.67 7.17
CA ARG A 20 19.31 -13.00 7.65
C ARG A 20 20.05 -13.97 6.76
N ASP A 21 19.32 -14.89 6.14
CA ASP A 21 19.87 -15.97 5.32
C ASP A 21 19.60 -15.77 3.82
N GLU A 22 18.96 -14.64 3.44
CA GLU A 22 18.66 -14.34 2.05
C GLU A 22 19.84 -13.64 1.35
N ASP A 23 20.14 -14.08 0.12
CA ASP A 23 21.13 -13.45 -0.76
C ASP A 23 20.50 -12.24 -1.46
N ILE A 24 20.15 -11.21 -0.68
CA ILE A 24 19.61 -9.97 -1.22
C ILE A 24 20.73 -9.24 -1.97
N LYS A 25 20.53 -9.08 -3.27
CA LYS A 25 21.45 -8.34 -4.10
C LYS A 25 21.61 -6.90 -3.61
N ASP A 26 22.87 -6.47 -3.48
CA ASP A 26 23.22 -5.11 -3.03
C ASP A 26 22.72 -4.78 -1.59
N ILE A 27 22.58 -5.77 -0.71
CA ILE A 27 22.10 -5.58 0.68
C ILE A 27 22.87 -4.47 1.42
N ASP A 28 24.14 -4.28 1.11
CA ASP A 28 24.99 -3.22 1.69
C ASP A 28 24.48 -1.79 1.42
N ARG A 29 23.55 -1.63 0.47
CA ARG A 29 22.90 -0.36 0.16
C ARG A 29 21.66 -0.08 0.99
N PHE A 30 21.27 -1.05 1.82
CA PHE A 30 20.10 -0.95 2.67
C PHE A 30 20.49 -0.74 4.12
N ARG A 31 19.71 0.07 4.80
CA ARG A 31 19.76 0.18 6.25
C ARG A 31 18.98 -0.98 6.85
N TYR A 32 19.68 -1.92 7.46
CA TYR A 32 19.04 -3.01 8.22
C TYR A 32 18.53 -2.49 9.57
N ILE A 33 17.25 -2.69 9.82
CA ILE A 33 16.54 -2.29 11.04
C ILE A 33 15.93 -3.54 11.66
N ASP A 34 16.56 -4.07 12.70
CA ASP A 34 16.04 -5.19 13.47
C ASP A 34 14.85 -4.71 14.31
N CYS A 35 13.67 -5.26 14.06
CA CYS A 35 12.41 -4.97 14.74
C CYS A 35 11.90 -6.16 15.57
N SER A 36 12.68 -7.25 15.68
CA SER A 36 12.26 -8.52 16.31
C SER A 36 12.01 -8.44 17.82
N ASP A 37 12.56 -7.44 18.48
CA ASP A 37 12.35 -7.19 19.92
C ASP A 37 11.10 -6.36 20.23
N ILE A 38 10.42 -5.84 19.21
CA ILE A 38 9.18 -5.06 19.39
C ILE A 38 8.01 -6.01 19.56
N GLN A 39 7.35 -5.96 20.70
CA GLN A 39 6.17 -6.78 20.99
C GLN A 39 4.92 -6.18 20.33
N GLU A 40 3.89 -6.99 20.15
CA GLU A 40 2.58 -6.59 19.61
C GLU A 40 2.67 -6.09 18.16
N THR A 41 3.40 -6.84 17.32
CA THR A 41 3.67 -6.50 15.92
C THR A 41 3.18 -7.56 14.93
N ASP A 42 2.98 -8.82 15.33
CA ASP A 42 2.57 -9.89 14.43
C ASP A 42 1.09 -9.76 14.07
N MET A 43 0.78 -9.57 12.80
CA MET A 43 -0.54 -9.28 12.21
C MET A 43 -1.23 -8.03 12.74
N TYR A 44 -1.02 -7.66 13.99
CA TYR A 44 -1.62 -6.52 14.69
C TYR A 44 -0.54 -5.63 15.26
N CYS A 45 -0.73 -4.32 15.14
CA CYS A 45 0.19 -3.32 15.66
C CYS A 45 -0.51 -2.45 16.71
N SER A 46 -0.02 -2.53 17.96
CA SER A 46 -0.50 -1.63 19.00
C SER A 46 0.07 -0.22 18.81
N LYS A 47 -0.53 0.77 19.48
CA LYS A 47 0.00 2.13 19.49
C LYS A 47 1.45 2.21 19.98
N ASN A 48 1.79 1.44 21.01
CA ASN A 48 3.15 1.39 21.54
C ASN A 48 4.14 0.77 20.53
N ALA A 49 3.71 -0.27 19.81
CA ALA A 49 4.51 -0.86 18.72
C ALA A 49 4.72 0.13 17.57
N TYR A 50 3.65 0.82 17.14
CA TYR A 50 3.72 1.88 16.12
C TYR A 50 4.77 2.94 16.48
N GLU A 51 4.72 3.50 17.70
CA GLU A 51 5.66 4.54 18.14
C GLU A 51 7.12 4.03 18.14
N LYS A 52 7.34 2.79 18.55
CA LYS A 52 8.68 2.18 18.53
C LYS A 52 9.21 1.93 17.13
N ILE A 53 8.34 1.41 16.23
CA ILE A 53 8.68 1.16 14.83
C ILE A 53 9.01 2.49 14.15
N TRP A 54 8.14 3.49 14.29
CA TRP A 54 8.40 4.81 13.72
C TRP A 54 9.71 5.42 14.24
N GLY A 55 9.97 5.34 15.54
CA GLY A 55 11.22 5.84 16.11
C GLY A 55 12.49 5.19 15.55
N ARG A 56 12.38 3.98 14.97
CA ARG A 56 13.48 3.32 14.24
C ARG A 56 13.58 3.76 12.79
N ILE A 57 12.45 4.10 12.15
CA ILE A 57 12.38 4.54 10.75
C ILE A 57 12.73 6.03 10.60
N GLU A 58 12.22 6.89 11.48
CA GLU A 58 12.30 8.35 11.39
C GLU A 58 13.71 8.90 11.05
N PRO A 59 14.81 8.38 11.61
CA PRO A 59 16.15 8.88 11.31
C PRO A 59 16.59 8.70 9.85
N TYR A 60 15.95 7.79 9.13
CA TYR A 60 16.30 7.41 7.75
C TYR A 60 15.33 7.94 6.71
N GLY A 61 14.23 8.58 7.13
CA GLY A 61 13.22 9.18 6.25
C GLY A 61 12.25 8.15 5.67
N ILE A 62 11.44 8.63 4.73
CA ILE A 62 10.35 7.85 4.11
C ILE A 62 10.60 7.55 2.63
N GLN A 63 11.66 8.11 2.04
CA GLN A 63 11.98 7.93 0.63
C GLN A 63 12.99 6.80 0.48
N GLY A 64 12.78 5.98 -0.53
CA GLY A 64 13.64 4.85 -0.84
C GLY A 64 12.85 3.59 -1.12
N ILE A 65 13.53 2.47 -1.15
CA ILE A 65 12.93 1.13 -1.22
C ILE A 65 13.02 0.51 0.16
N HIS A 66 11.89 0.02 0.65
CA HIS A 66 11.78 -0.57 1.98
C HIS A 66 11.30 -2.01 1.85
N TYR A 67 12.09 -2.97 2.30
CA TYR A 67 11.64 -4.34 2.46
C TYR A 67 11.02 -4.51 3.85
N ILE A 68 9.81 -5.08 3.88
CA ILE A 68 8.99 -5.19 5.10
C ILE A 68 8.63 -6.66 5.30
N ASP A 69 9.48 -7.50 5.73
CA ASP A 69 9.19 -8.86 6.19
C ASP A 69 7.99 -9.56 5.46
N SER A 70 7.22 -10.38 6.15
CA SER A 70 6.04 -11.05 5.61
C SER A 70 4.82 -10.12 5.50
N GLY A 71 3.76 -10.55 4.82
CA GLY A 71 2.49 -9.81 4.71
C GLY A 71 1.84 -9.50 6.06
N ASN A 72 2.21 -10.22 7.16
CA ASN A 72 1.76 -9.90 8.51
C ASN A 72 2.13 -8.48 8.95
N TYR A 73 3.13 -7.88 8.31
CA TYR A 73 3.63 -6.54 8.64
C TYR A 73 3.29 -5.48 7.60
N HIS A 74 2.37 -5.79 6.64
CA HIS A 74 1.99 -4.84 5.58
C HIS A 74 1.48 -3.49 6.10
N TYR A 75 0.96 -3.43 7.32
CA TYR A 75 0.56 -2.18 7.98
C TYR A 75 1.70 -1.16 8.16
N ILE A 76 2.96 -1.55 7.98
CA ILE A 76 4.12 -0.63 8.00
C ILE A 76 3.96 0.47 6.95
N THR A 77 3.34 0.16 5.82
CA THR A 77 2.97 1.14 4.79
C THR A 77 2.19 2.31 5.39
N LYS A 78 1.22 2.03 6.28
CA LYS A 78 0.50 3.10 6.97
C LYS A 78 1.41 3.88 7.91
N ILE A 79 2.27 3.20 8.68
CA ILE A 79 3.21 3.89 9.58
C ILE A 79 4.07 4.90 8.82
N ILE A 80 4.57 4.52 7.64
CA ILE A 80 5.40 5.39 6.81
C ILE A 80 4.55 6.51 6.19
N THR A 81 3.40 6.17 5.59
CA THR A 81 2.58 7.14 4.85
C THR A 81 1.87 8.13 5.75
N ASP A 82 1.63 7.83 7.03
CA ASP A 82 1.10 8.78 8.02
C ASP A 82 2.04 9.98 8.25
N HIS A 83 3.30 9.86 7.86
CA HIS A 83 4.31 10.93 7.99
C HIS A 83 4.59 11.67 6.67
N ILE A 84 3.81 11.40 5.62
CA ILE A 84 3.84 12.20 4.39
C ILE A 84 3.06 13.50 4.64
N THR A 85 3.74 14.64 4.49
CA THR A 85 3.19 15.97 4.82
C THR A 85 2.66 16.74 3.60
N GLU A 86 2.68 16.15 2.42
CA GLU A 86 2.17 16.73 1.17
C GLU A 86 1.06 15.86 0.56
N PRO A 87 0.17 16.41 -0.26
CA PRO A 87 -0.82 15.61 -0.97
C PRO A 87 -0.17 14.53 -1.83
N PHE A 88 -0.65 13.29 -1.71
CA PHE A 88 -0.08 12.14 -2.42
C PHE A 88 -1.14 11.12 -2.86
N GLY A 89 -0.74 10.23 -3.76
CA GLY A 89 -1.45 9.02 -4.12
C GLY A 89 -0.73 7.79 -3.55
N LEU A 90 -1.50 6.79 -3.12
CA LEU A 90 -1.01 5.49 -2.71
C LEU A 90 -1.47 4.44 -3.71
N VAL A 91 -0.54 3.69 -4.29
CA VAL A 91 -0.81 2.54 -5.16
C VAL A 91 -0.38 1.29 -4.40
N MET A 92 -1.34 0.43 -4.11
CA MET A 92 -1.15 -0.84 -3.42
C MET A 92 -1.39 -2.00 -4.40
N TYR A 93 -0.40 -2.87 -4.57
CA TYR A 93 -0.51 -4.16 -5.25
C TYR A 93 -0.64 -5.23 -4.20
N ASP A 94 -1.75 -5.97 -4.22
CA ASP A 94 -2.09 -6.93 -3.18
C ASP A 94 -3.19 -7.88 -3.67
N HIS A 95 -3.14 -9.13 -3.27
CA HIS A 95 -4.24 -10.07 -3.48
C HIS A 95 -5.43 -9.78 -2.54
N HIS A 96 -5.23 -8.99 -1.49
CA HIS A 96 -6.23 -8.59 -0.51
C HIS A 96 -6.60 -7.12 -0.64
N THR A 97 -7.70 -6.70 -0.06
CA THR A 97 -8.07 -5.28 -0.06
C THR A 97 -7.41 -4.49 1.06
N ASP A 98 -7.02 -5.15 2.14
CA ASP A 98 -6.52 -4.56 3.39
C ASP A 98 -7.38 -3.40 3.92
N MET A 99 -8.68 -3.51 3.66
CA MET A 99 -9.70 -2.52 4.01
C MET A 99 -10.78 -3.12 4.91
N GLN A 100 -10.46 -4.13 5.72
CA GLN A 100 -11.40 -4.69 6.68
C GLN A 100 -11.78 -3.66 7.74
N ILE A 101 -12.97 -3.81 8.33
CA ILE A 101 -13.34 -3.03 9.51
C ILE A 101 -12.48 -3.53 10.69
N PRO A 102 -11.78 -2.63 11.41
CA PRO A 102 -10.94 -3.04 12.55
C PRO A 102 -11.68 -3.92 13.56
N MET A 103 -11.13 -5.08 13.85
CA MET A 103 -11.72 -6.05 14.78
C MET A 103 -11.30 -5.81 16.23
N VAL A 104 -10.09 -5.27 16.41
CA VAL A 104 -9.53 -4.99 17.74
C VAL A 104 -9.43 -3.48 17.91
N PRO A 105 -10.15 -2.89 18.88
CA PRO A 105 -10.05 -1.47 19.15
C PRO A 105 -8.62 -1.02 19.44
N GLU A 106 -8.25 0.16 18.97
CA GLU A 106 -6.94 0.78 19.21
C GLU A 106 -5.74 0.01 18.62
N MET A 107 -5.98 -1.01 17.78
CA MET A 107 -4.94 -1.71 17.05
C MET A 107 -5.18 -1.59 15.54
N MET A 108 -4.10 -1.48 14.82
CA MET A 108 -4.06 -1.60 13.37
C MET A 108 -3.67 -3.04 13.01
N SER A 109 -4.15 -3.55 11.90
CA SER A 109 -3.77 -4.89 11.42
C SER A 109 -3.29 -4.87 9.97
N CYS A 110 -2.66 -5.97 9.55
CA CYS A 110 -2.28 -6.17 8.15
C CYS A 110 -3.50 -6.16 7.22
N GLY A 111 -4.69 -6.54 7.69
CA GLY A 111 -5.91 -6.57 6.87
C GLY A 111 -6.77 -5.30 6.92
N ASP A 112 -6.44 -4.28 7.69
CA ASP A 112 -7.29 -3.07 7.83
C ASP A 112 -6.55 -1.75 7.61
N TRP A 113 -5.24 -1.77 7.47
CA TRP A 113 -4.39 -0.57 7.42
C TRP A 113 -4.72 0.35 6.23
N ALA A 114 -5.04 -0.21 5.05
CA ALA A 114 -5.33 0.59 3.86
C ALA A 114 -6.66 1.34 4.02
N GLY A 115 -7.68 0.68 4.58
CA GLY A 115 -8.93 1.32 4.94
C GLY A 115 -8.75 2.44 5.97
N GLN A 116 -7.96 2.18 7.01
CA GLN A 116 -7.63 3.20 8.01
C GLN A 116 -6.87 4.38 7.39
N THR A 117 -5.91 4.12 6.49
CA THR A 117 -5.18 5.18 5.79
C THR A 117 -6.12 6.04 4.94
N LEU A 118 -7.03 5.40 4.19
CA LEU A 118 -8.02 6.11 3.36
C LEU A 118 -8.91 7.02 4.20
N ILE A 119 -9.31 6.60 5.39
CA ILE A 119 -10.23 7.36 6.27
C ILE A 119 -9.50 8.47 7.03
N GLN A 120 -8.31 8.18 7.55
CA GLN A 120 -7.64 9.02 8.55
C GLN A 120 -6.58 9.96 7.98
N ASN A 121 -5.93 9.61 6.86
CA ASN A 121 -4.84 10.39 6.33
C ASN A 121 -5.34 11.53 5.43
N GLU A 122 -5.29 12.76 5.95
CA GLU A 122 -5.75 13.95 5.24
C GLU A 122 -4.93 14.31 4.00
N ASN A 123 -3.70 13.82 3.90
CA ASN A 123 -2.84 14.05 2.74
C ASN A 123 -3.06 13.03 1.63
N LEU A 124 -3.69 11.88 1.91
CA LEU A 124 -4.02 10.87 0.91
C LEU A 124 -5.17 11.38 0.01
N ARG A 125 -4.85 11.64 -1.25
CA ARG A 125 -5.80 12.13 -2.26
C ARG A 125 -6.38 11.04 -3.15
N GLN A 126 -5.65 9.94 -3.29
CA GLN A 126 -6.13 8.77 -4.03
C GLN A 126 -5.48 7.51 -3.48
N LEU A 127 -6.30 6.50 -3.23
CA LEU A 127 -5.88 5.12 -3.00
C LEU A 127 -6.23 4.29 -4.24
N VAL A 128 -5.26 3.58 -4.76
CA VAL A 128 -5.45 2.62 -5.85
C VAL A 128 -5.07 1.24 -5.33
N VAL A 129 -6.01 0.32 -5.34
CA VAL A 129 -5.81 -1.09 -4.94
C VAL A 129 -5.83 -1.95 -6.20
N VAL A 130 -4.83 -2.80 -6.37
CA VAL A 130 -4.61 -3.58 -7.59
C VAL A 130 -4.40 -5.04 -7.22
N GLY A 131 -5.28 -5.93 -7.70
CA GLY A 131 -5.09 -7.37 -7.60
C GLY A 131 -6.15 -8.16 -6.84
N PRO A 132 -6.96 -7.59 -5.93
CA PRO A 132 -7.88 -8.40 -5.14
C PRO A 132 -8.95 -9.08 -6.00
N PRO A 133 -9.40 -10.28 -5.61
CA PRO A 133 -10.52 -10.95 -6.27
C PRO A 133 -11.84 -10.19 -6.03
N GLU A 134 -12.79 -10.31 -6.94
CA GLU A 134 -14.09 -9.64 -6.83
C GLU A 134 -14.83 -9.98 -5.54
N SER A 135 -14.70 -11.21 -5.05
CA SER A 135 -15.32 -11.66 -3.79
C SER A 135 -14.86 -10.84 -2.57
N ASP A 136 -13.57 -10.53 -2.50
CA ASP A 136 -12.99 -9.77 -1.39
C ASP A 136 -13.40 -8.29 -1.47
N ILE A 137 -13.46 -7.76 -2.69
CA ILE A 137 -13.97 -6.42 -2.95
C ILE A 137 -15.43 -6.31 -2.50
N GLU A 138 -16.28 -7.25 -2.90
CA GLU A 138 -17.70 -7.29 -2.52
C GLU A 138 -17.88 -7.37 -1.01
N GLN A 139 -17.14 -8.29 -0.35
CA GLN A 139 -17.18 -8.44 1.10
C GLN A 139 -16.76 -7.16 1.83
N THR A 140 -15.68 -6.53 1.36
CA THR A 140 -15.19 -5.26 1.89
C THR A 140 -16.27 -4.18 1.77
N LEU A 141 -16.83 -3.97 0.57
CA LEU A 141 -17.86 -2.95 0.34
C LEU A 141 -19.14 -3.20 1.14
N GLU A 142 -19.53 -4.46 1.33
CA GLU A 142 -20.68 -4.81 2.16
C GLU A 142 -20.44 -4.52 3.65
N SER A 143 -19.23 -4.76 4.15
CA SER A 143 -18.89 -4.47 5.55
C SER A 143 -19.07 -2.98 5.88
N TYR A 144 -18.68 -2.09 4.96
CA TYR A 144 -18.87 -0.64 5.11
C TYR A 144 -20.35 -0.20 5.01
N LYS A 145 -21.19 -0.93 4.26
CA LYS A 145 -22.63 -0.65 4.20
C LYS A 145 -23.34 -1.05 5.49
N GLY A 146 -22.91 -2.15 6.11
CA GLY A 146 -23.51 -2.70 7.33
C GLY A 146 -23.20 -1.87 8.60
N SER A 147 -22.14 -1.08 8.59
CA SER A 147 -21.76 -0.26 9.75
C SER A 147 -22.70 0.92 9.99
N LYS A 148 -23.46 1.37 9.01
CA LYS A 148 -24.46 2.46 9.15
C LYS A 148 -25.60 2.18 10.15
N GLY A 149 -25.68 1.00 10.74
CA GLY A 149 -26.76 0.59 11.68
C GLY A 149 -26.30 0.11 13.06
N ARG A 150 -25.01 0.04 13.33
CA ARG A 150 -24.48 -0.42 14.62
C ARG A 150 -24.22 0.75 15.58
N GLN A 151 -25.27 1.41 16.02
CA GLN A 151 -25.23 2.53 16.96
C GLN A 151 -25.07 2.11 18.43
N GLU A 152 -24.77 0.85 18.75
CA GLU A 152 -24.58 0.38 20.13
C GLU A 152 -23.14 -0.11 20.32
N ASN A 153 -22.31 0.69 20.99
CA ASN A 153 -20.95 0.44 21.51
C ASN A 153 -19.74 0.94 20.71
N VAL A 154 -19.80 2.09 20.07
CA VAL A 154 -18.64 2.66 19.35
C VAL A 154 -17.94 3.79 20.12
N GLU A 155 -17.93 3.76 21.45
CA GLU A 155 -17.07 4.68 22.23
C GLU A 155 -15.56 4.33 22.18
N SER A 156 -15.16 3.27 21.49
CA SER A 156 -13.80 2.71 21.59
C SER A 156 -12.95 2.72 20.31
N TYR A 157 -13.43 3.19 19.16
CA TYR A 157 -12.62 3.19 17.93
C TYR A 157 -11.85 4.49 17.70
N LYS A 158 -11.18 4.98 18.73
CA LYS A 158 -10.25 6.12 18.59
C LYS A 158 -8.84 5.58 18.38
N CYS A 159 -8.52 5.09 17.19
CA CYS A 159 -7.14 4.77 16.83
C CYS A 159 -6.52 6.01 16.18
N GLY A 160 -6.05 6.94 16.99
CA GLY A 160 -5.39 8.16 16.52
C GLY A 160 -3.91 8.13 16.82
N TYR A 161 -3.11 7.77 15.82
CA TYR A 161 -1.69 8.09 15.80
C TYR A 161 -1.55 9.49 15.19
N ASN A 162 -1.36 10.52 16.01
CA ASN A 162 -1.20 11.94 15.60
C ASN A 162 -2.39 12.62 14.90
N VAL A 163 -3.59 12.06 14.94
CA VAL A 163 -4.78 12.80 14.55
C VAL A 163 -5.48 13.25 15.82
N GLN A 164 -5.73 14.54 15.96
CA GLN A 164 -6.65 15.07 16.96
C GLN A 164 -7.91 14.21 16.90
N GLU A 165 -8.17 13.42 17.94
CA GLU A 165 -9.37 12.62 18.20
C GLU A 165 -10.28 12.43 16.96
N ALA A 166 -9.81 11.70 15.94
CA ALA A 166 -10.65 11.33 14.82
C ALA A 166 -11.62 10.26 15.37
N GLU A 167 -12.84 10.69 15.66
CA GLU A 167 -13.95 9.77 15.86
C GLU A 167 -14.06 8.94 14.57
N TYR A 168 -14.07 7.61 14.70
CA TYR A 168 -14.45 6.75 13.58
C TYR A 168 -15.90 7.11 13.28
N ASP A 169 -16.08 7.94 12.26
CA ASP A 169 -17.37 8.48 11.91
C ASP A 169 -18.19 7.34 11.29
N ASP A 170 -19.21 6.85 12.00
CA ASP A 170 -20.21 5.90 11.48
C ASP A 170 -20.86 6.38 10.17
N SER A 171 -20.62 7.62 9.77
CA SER A 171 -21.07 8.23 8.52
C SER A 171 -20.12 8.02 7.34
N TYR A 172 -18.93 7.35 7.52
CA TYR A 172 -18.00 7.15 6.42
C TYR A 172 -18.67 6.41 5.25
N ASP A 173 -18.62 7.01 4.10
CA ASP A 173 -19.27 6.52 2.88
C ASP A 173 -18.24 6.13 1.82
N ILE A 174 -17.79 4.86 1.84
CA ILE A 174 -16.86 4.32 0.85
C ILE A 174 -17.37 4.47 -0.60
N ALA A 175 -18.70 4.45 -0.81
CA ALA A 175 -19.27 4.64 -2.14
C ALA A 175 -19.02 6.05 -2.69
N ARG A 176 -18.90 7.04 -1.80
CA ARG A 176 -18.49 8.39 -2.18
C ARG A 176 -17.05 8.43 -2.68
N ASP A 177 -16.12 7.73 -2.00
CA ASP A 177 -14.71 7.70 -2.42
C ASP A 177 -14.54 6.96 -3.75
N ILE A 178 -15.30 5.89 -3.98
CA ILE A 178 -15.33 5.21 -5.28
C ILE A 178 -15.89 6.15 -6.37
N SER A 179 -17.04 6.78 -6.13
CA SER A 179 -17.69 7.64 -7.14
C SER A 179 -16.89 8.90 -7.48
N SER A 180 -16.10 9.40 -6.53
CA SER A 180 -15.21 10.55 -6.74
C SER A 180 -13.87 10.18 -7.36
N GLY A 181 -13.53 8.89 -7.48
CA GLY A 181 -12.23 8.40 -7.91
C GLY A 181 -11.12 8.57 -6.86
N ARG A 182 -11.48 8.84 -5.60
CA ARG A 182 -10.52 8.85 -4.49
C ARG A 182 -10.09 7.44 -4.11
N LEU A 183 -10.99 6.45 -4.28
CA LEU A 183 -10.70 5.03 -4.19
C LEU A 183 -10.91 4.39 -5.57
N LEU A 184 -9.86 3.78 -6.11
CA LEU A 184 -9.91 2.96 -7.32
C LEU A 184 -9.50 1.54 -6.96
N ILE A 185 -10.27 0.55 -7.41
CA ILE A 185 -9.93 -0.86 -7.22
C ILE A 185 -9.90 -1.54 -8.58
N PHE A 186 -8.76 -2.08 -8.96
CA PHE A 186 -8.57 -2.92 -10.14
C PHE A 186 -8.56 -4.38 -9.66
N SER A 187 -9.65 -5.10 -9.92
CA SER A 187 -9.75 -6.51 -9.53
C SER A 187 -8.84 -7.40 -10.36
N ALA A 188 -8.54 -8.62 -9.87
CA ALA A 188 -7.84 -9.64 -10.65
C ALA A 188 -8.50 -9.87 -12.02
N LYS A 189 -9.84 -9.82 -12.10
CA LYS A 189 -10.58 -9.95 -13.35
C LYS A 189 -10.36 -8.76 -14.31
N ASP A 190 -10.28 -7.53 -13.81
CA ASP A 190 -9.93 -6.36 -14.63
C ASP A 190 -8.55 -6.54 -15.27
N LEU A 191 -7.61 -7.15 -14.53
CA LEU A 191 -6.24 -7.36 -15.01
C LEU A 191 -6.18 -8.39 -16.14
N HIS A 192 -7.01 -9.42 -16.11
CA HIS A 192 -7.12 -10.42 -17.17
C HIS A 192 -7.97 -9.96 -18.37
N GLY A 193 -9.02 -9.19 -18.11
CA GLY A 193 -9.97 -8.75 -19.13
C GLY A 193 -9.56 -7.51 -19.93
N GLY A 194 -8.48 -6.86 -19.52
CA GLY A 194 -8.08 -5.53 -19.97
C GLY A 194 -8.56 -4.45 -19.01
N LEU A 195 -7.71 -3.47 -18.78
CA LEU A 195 -7.97 -2.42 -17.79
C LEU A 195 -9.18 -1.56 -18.19
N PRO A 196 -10.17 -1.39 -17.30
CA PRO A 196 -11.35 -0.59 -17.58
C PRO A 196 -10.98 0.88 -17.85
N GLU A 197 -11.32 1.38 -19.04
CA GLU A 197 -11.02 2.77 -19.43
C GLU A 197 -11.65 3.81 -18.51
N ASP A 198 -12.81 3.51 -17.96
CA ASP A 198 -13.50 4.38 -17.02
C ASP A 198 -12.69 4.55 -15.72
N LYS A 199 -12.08 3.48 -15.22
CA LYS A 199 -11.16 3.56 -14.05
C LYS A 199 -9.85 4.27 -14.41
N LEU A 200 -9.26 3.97 -15.57
CA LEU A 200 -8.02 4.59 -16.02
C LEU A 200 -8.11 6.13 -16.08
N LYS A 201 -9.26 6.68 -16.49
CA LYS A 201 -9.50 8.13 -16.57
C LYS A 201 -9.44 8.85 -15.21
N HIS A 202 -9.61 8.11 -14.12
CA HIS A 202 -9.58 8.67 -12.77
C HIS A 202 -8.22 8.59 -12.09
N ILE A 203 -7.22 7.96 -12.73
CA ILE A 203 -5.86 7.89 -12.18
C ILE A 203 -5.25 9.28 -12.12
N ARG A 204 -4.78 9.66 -10.93
CA ARG A 204 -4.17 10.96 -10.64
C ARG A 204 -2.66 10.92 -10.87
N THR A 205 -2.23 11.19 -12.11
CA THR A 205 -0.81 11.23 -12.48
C THR A 205 -0.13 12.56 -12.10
N ASP A 206 -0.89 13.50 -11.56
CA ASP A 206 -0.40 14.81 -11.07
C ASP A 206 0.08 14.77 -9.61
N LEU A 207 -0.16 13.67 -8.91
CA LEU A 207 0.25 13.48 -7.51
C LEU A 207 1.60 12.78 -7.42
N PRO A 208 2.42 13.13 -6.41
CA PRO A 208 3.51 12.24 -6.02
C PRO A 208 2.94 10.94 -5.49
N LEU A 209 3.61 9.81 -5.74
CA LEU A 209 3.12 8.47 -5.44
C LEU A 209 3.96 7.80 -4.36
N TYR A 210 3.29 7.14 -3.43
CA TYR A 210 3.84 6.07 -2.63
C TYR A 210 3.34 4.73 -3.18
N ILE A 211 4.23 3.76 -3.30
CA ILE A 211 3.93 2.46 -3.91
C ILE A 211 4.14 1.39 -2.86
N SER A 212 3.14 0.54 -2.65
CA SER A 212 3.21 -0.60 -1.75
C SER A 212 2.94 -1.88 -2.53
N ILE A 213 3.78 -2.89 -2.36
CA ILE A 213 3.71 -4.16 -3.07
C ILE A 213 3.72 -5.29 -2.05
N ASP A 214 2.58 -5.97 -1.87
CA ASP A 214 2.58 -7.30 -1.29
C ASP A 214 2.85 -8.32 -2.40
N LYS A 215 3.87 -9.17 -2.21
CA LYS A 215 4.25 -10.19 -3.19
C LYS A 215 3.16 -11.23 -3.42
N ASP A 216 2.17 -11.33 -2.53
CA ASP A 216 1.04 -12.24 -2.71
C ASP A 216 0.12 -11.87 -3.88
N VAL A 217 0.22 -10.66 -4.44
CA VAL A 217 -0.44 -10.31 -5.70
C VAL A 217 0.06 -11.13 -6.88
N LEU A 218 1.29 -11.61 -6.81
CA LEU A 218 1.95 -12.36 -7.88
C LEU A 218 1.51 -13.82 -7.90
N GLY A 219 1.60 -14.43 -9.08
CA GLY A 219 1.42 -15.87 -9.25
C GLY A 219 2.51 -16.69 -8.54
N THR A 220 2.15 -17.89 -8.09
CA THR A 220 3.05 -18.82 -7.37
C THR A 220 4.28 -19.25 -8.17
N GLU A 221 4.31 -18.99 -9.48
CA GLU A 221 5.49 -19.20 -10.34
C GLU A 221 6.59 -18.15 -10.15
N TYR A 222 6.27 -17.01 -9.50
CA TYR A 222 7.23 -15.92 -9.25
C TYR A 222 7.71 -15.89 -7.80
N THR A 223 6.85 -16.23 -6.86
CA THR A 223 7.15 -16.20 -5.43
C THR A 223 6.18 -17.10 -4.67
N GLU A 224 6.54 -17.47 -3.45
CA GLU A 224 5.63 -18.07 -2.48
C GLU A 224 5.50 -17.13 -1.29
N THR A 225 4.31 -17.04 -0.69
CA THR A 225 4.03 -16.23 0.49
C THR A 225 3.24 -17.02 1.53
N ASN A 226 3.10 -16.50 2.74
CA ASN A 226 2.30 -17.12 3.80
C ASN A 226 0.79 -16.89 3.64
N TRP A 227 0.38 -16.03 2.71
CA TRP A 227 -1.02 -15.67 2.46
C TRP A 227 -1.54 -16.27 1.16
N SER A 228 -2.86 -16.24 0.96
CA SER A 228 -3.44 -16.59 -0.34
C SER A 228 -2.91 -15.69 -1.42
N GLN A 229 -2.58 -16.28 -2.58
CA GLN A 229 -1.92 -15.56 -3.66
C GLN A 229 -2.81 -15.33 -4.87
N GLY A 230 -2.52 -14.24 -5.56
CA GLY A 230 -3.03 -13.92 -6.86
C GLY A 230 -2.33 -14.68 -7.98
N ASP A 231 -2.43 -14.12 -9.16
CA ASP A 231 -1.86 -14.71 -10.38
C ASP A 231 -1.27 -13.63 -11.32
N MET A 232 -0.99 -12.43 -10.77
CA MET A 232 -0.37 -11.36 -11.54
C MET A 232 1.03 -11.76 -11.98
N SER A 233 1.37 -11.48 -13.24
CA SER A 233 2.74 -11.61 -13.73
C SER A 233 3.57 -10.38 -13.38
N ILE A 234 4.90 -10.54 -13.29
CA ILE A 234 5.82 -9.41 -13.12
C ILE A 234 5.68 -8.40 -14.28
N ASP A 235 5.55 -8.87 -15.52
CA ASP A 235 5.30 -8.00 -16.68
C ASP A 235 3.98 -7.19 -16.52
N GLY A 236 2.95 -7.80 -15.91
CA GLY A 236 1.68 -7.15 -15.61
C GLY A 236 1.84 -6.04 -14.59
N LEU A 237 2.58 -6.31 -13.52
CA LEU A 237 2.88 -5.35 -12.48
C LEU A 237 3.68 -4.16 -13.04
N GLU A 238 4.76 -4.41 -13.79
CA GLU A 238 5.59 -3.36 -14.39
C GLU A 238 4.80 -2.48 -15.36
N ARG A 239 3.94 -3.09 -16.19
CA ARG A 239 3.08 -2.35 -17.12
C ARG A 239 2.11 -1.41 -16.40
N LEU A 240 1.47 -1.89 -15.34
CA LEU A 240 0.56 -1.06 -14.54
C LEU A 240 1.30 0.04 -13.80
N LEU A 241 2.45 -0.27 -13.22
CA LEU A 241 3.28 0.73 -12.57
C LEU A 241 3.64 1.85 -13.55
N SER A 242 3.99 1.51 -14.79
CA SER A 242 4.25 2.52 -15.83
C SER A 242 3.04 3.43 -16.06
N VAL A 243 1.81 2.89 -16.09
CA VAL A 243 0.58 3.69 -16.24
C VAL A 243 0.41 4.67 -15.08
N PHE A 244 0.58 4.21 -13.85
CA PHE A 244 0.45 5.08 -12.66
C PHE A 244 1.52 6.17 -12.63
N LEU A 245 2.69 5.91 -13.19
CA LEU A 245 3.75 6.90 -13.34
C LEU A 245 3.56 7.85 -14.52
N GLY A 246 2.44 7.77 -15.23
CA GLY A 246 2.11 8.65 -16.38
C GLY A 246 2.58 8.12 -17.73
N GLY A 247 2.99 6.85 -17.83
CA GLY A 247 3.27 6.17 -19.10
C GLY A 247 1.99 5.86 -19.89
N GLN A 248 2.14 5.64 -21.19
CA GLN A 248 1.03 5.19 -22.04
C GLN A 248 0.93 3.66 -22.00
N VAL A 249 -0.29 3.14 -22.03
CA VAL A 249 -0.53 1.70 -22.23
C VAL A 249 -0.15 1.37 -23.69
N GLU A 250 1.01 0.76 -23.90
CA GLU A 250 1.32 0.19 -25.22
C GLU A 250 0.47 -1.08 -25.40
N GLU A 251 -0.56 -0.98 -26.23
CA GLU A 251 -1.19 -2.18 -26.79
C GLU A 251 -0.15 -2.89 -27.67
N LYS A 252 0.26 -4.09 -27.30
CA LYS A 252 1.01 -4.99 -28.20
C LYS A 252 0.10 -5.44 -29.34
N ASN A 253 -0.16 -4.54 -30.30
CA ASN A 253 -0.62 -4.91 -31.63
C ASN A 253 0.60 -5.13 -32.53
N SER A 254 0.79 -6.37 -32.92
CA SER A 254 1.73 -6.78 -33.95
C SER A 254 1.59 -5.91 -35.20
N ASP A 255 2.74 -5.47 -35.75
CA ASP A 255 2.90 -4.87 -37.05
C ASP A 255 2.36 -3.46 -37.29
N ALA A 256 3.10 -2.45 -36.88
CA ALA A 256 3.30 -1.24 -37.71
C ALA A 256 4.39 -0.34 -37.12
N CYS A 257 5.60 -0.40 -37.69
CA CYS A 257 6.53 0.73 -37.67
C CYS A 257 5.85 1.95 -38.24
N ARG A 258 5.50 2.95 -37.42
CA ARG A 258 5.32 4.33 -37.88
C ARG A 258 5.91 5.27 -36.84
N ASN A 259 7.02 5.86 -37.23
CA ASN A 259 7.56 7.09 -36.64
C ASN A 259 6.48 8.16 -36.69
N ASP A 260 5.91 8.51 -35.54
CA ASP A 260 5.17 9.73 -35.35
C ASP A 260 5.83 10.53 -34.22
N GLU A 261 6.84 11.31 -34.61
CA GLU A 261 7.36 12.44 -33.84
C GLU A 261 6.30 13.53 -33.83
N ARG A 262 5.24 13.40 -33.03
CA ARG A 262 4.30 14.51 -32.78
C ARG A 262 3.75 14.48 -31.37
N ASN A 263 4.15 15.48 -30.62
CA ASN A 263 3.72 15.84 -29.27
C ASN A 263 4.36 15.08 -28.11
N ALA A 264 5.63 15.26 -27.90
CA ALA A 264 6.21 15.25 -26.55
C ALA A 264 5.72 16.52 -25.81
N GLY A 265 4.41 16.60 -25.54
CA GLY A 265 3.91 17.45 -24.46
C GLY A 265 4.53 16.92 -23.16
N ASP A 266 4.97 17.84 -22.32
CA ASP A 266 5.62 17.61 -21.03
C ASP A 266 4.84 16.55 -20.21
N ILE A 267 5.13 15.27 -20.40
CA ILE A 267 4.57 14.18 -19.60
C ILE A 267 5.26 14.32 -18.24
N ARG A 268 4.59 14.96 -17.31
CA ARG A 268 5.05 15.03 -15.93
C ARG A 268 4.90 13.64 -15.34
N HIS A 269 6.00 12.90 -15.29
CA HIS A 269 6.05 11.65 -14.54
C HIS A 269 5.77 11.94 -13.07
N SER A 270 4.91 11.15 -12.46
CA SER A 270 4.67 11.23 -11.01
C SER A 270 5.99 11.01 -10.27
N ARG A 271 6.25 11.87 -9.27
CA ARG A 271 7.40 11.70 -8.39
C ARG A 271 7.13 10.55 -7.42
N ILE A 272 8.03 9.60 -7.30
CA ILE A 272 7.94 8.53 -6.30
C ILE A 272 8.44 9.07 -4.96
N LEU A 273 7.61 8.94 -3.92
CA LEU A 273 7.93 9.28 -2.54
C LEU A 273 8.68 8.16 -1.83
N GLY A 274 8.28 6.93 -2.09
CA GLY A 274 8.88 5.72 -1.54
C GLY A 274 8.19 4.49 -2.11
N VAL A 275 8.84 3.35 -1.95
CA VAL A 275 8.31 2.04 -2.34
C VAL A 275 8.52 1.08 -1.20
N ASP A 276 7.51 0.35 -0.79
CA ASP A 276 7.70 -0.78 0.11
C ASP A 276 7.30 -2.11 -0.55
N ILE A 277 7.90 -3.18 -0.05
CA ILE A 277 7.70 -4.54 -0.56
C ILE A 277 7.63 -5.47 0.65
N CYS A 278 6.53 -6.20 0.79
CA CYS A 278 6.35 -7.24 1.79
C CYS A 278 5.98 -8.58 1.17
N GLY A 279 5.67 -9.58 1.99
CA GLY A 279 5.26 -10.89 1.55
C GLY A 279 6.40 -11.90 1.49
N GLU A 280 7.44 -11.77 2.32
CA GLU A 280 8.43 -12.82 2.51
C GLU A 280 7.80 -14.04 3.19
N ILE A 281 8.31 -15.25 2.89
CA ILE A 281 7.90 -16.46 3.59
C ILE A 281 8.54 -16.45 4.97
N GLN A 282 7.69 -16.42 5.99
CA GLN A 282 8.11 -16.72 7.34
C GLN A 282 8.29 -18.23 7.47
N THR A 283 9.52 -18.69 7.51
CA THR A 283 9.82 -20.10 7.79
C THR A 283 9.67 -20.35 9.28
N ASP A 284 8.83 -21.30 9.66
CA ASP A 284 8.74 -21.76 11.03
C ASP A 284 10.12 -22.24 11.50
N ILE A 285 10.67 -21.57 12.51
CA ILE A 285 11.92 -21.96 13.17
C ILE A 285 11.61 -22.98 14.26
#